data_3df7629296272aaf558f8a6ce9fb3c5b
#
_entry.id   3df7629296272aaf558f8a6ce9fb3c5b
#
_cell.length_a   1.000
_cell.length_b   1.000
_cell.length_c   1.000
_cell.angle_alpha   90.00
_cell.angle_beta   90.00
_cell.angle_gamma   90.00
#
_symmetry.space_group_name_H-M   'P 1'
#
loop_
_entity.id
_entity.type
_entity.pdbx_description
1 polymer ?
#
loop_
_entity_poly.entity_id
_entity_poly.type
_entity_poly.pdbx_seq_one_letter_code
_entity_poly.pdbx_strand_id
1 'polypeptide(L)'
;MNPNEIFTYPIENKSEEARKAVKEYYCRFLEGKCDKQSRTINYPMGVCSVNHSKTKPIICPHRFLENNLVFKNACGSAFGTINNVLLFSEVKLSNVGSFDFVLVKHKPISNKVEDFCIVEFQSDSTTGTGNLVKALKDFMSGIDVLQNRYQFGMNTYNTIKLSYIQMLIKGQVMEKWGKNIFWVMQKYVFDNMVNRFGLNDLDYNPRHKTQYHIYNLVADSNIYKLKLADKKSTTIANLLKAFTHQSIPSLDTFVEVLERKIKLKLGLIIE
;
A
#
# COMPACT_ATOMS: atom_id res chain seq x y z
N MET A 1 13.23 7.36 -12.28
CA MET A 1 12.92 6.10 -11.57
C MET A 1 12.65 5.02 -12.60
N ASN A 2 12.71 3.73 -12.23
CA ASN A 2 12.45 2.60 -13.14
C ASN A 2 11.50 1.61 -12.47
N PRO A 3 10.74 0.81 -13.23
CA PRO A 3 10.06 -0.37 -12.67
C PRO A 3 11.05 -1.29 -11.96
N ASN A 4 10.59 -2.02 -10.95
CA ASN A 4 11.38 -3.04 -10.26
C ASN A 4 10.84 -4.45 -10.55
N GLU A 5 9.52 -4.63 -10.44
CA GLU A 5 8.83 -5.86 -10.84
C GLU A 5 7.79 -5.55 -11.92
N ILE A 6 7.83 -6.31 -13.01
CA ILE A 6 6.82 -6.29 -14.07
C ILE A 6 6.22 -7.69 -14.18
N PHE A 7 4.88 -7.79 -14.19
CA PHE A 7 4.15 -9.06 -14.16
C PHE A 7 4.72 -10.04 -13.15
N THR A 8 4.95 -9.52 -11.92
CA THR A 8 5.39 -10.26 -10.72
C THR A 8 6.84 -10.72 -10.70
N TYR A 9 7.63 -10.42 -11.71
CA TYR A 9 9.04 -10.75 -11.78
C TYR A 9 9.92 -9.49 -11.81
N PRO A 10 11.11 -9.54 -11.17
CA PRO A 10 12.12 -8.50 -11.35
C PRO A 10 12.44 -8.28 -12.82
N ILE A 11 12.67 -7.03 -13.23
CA ILE A 11 12.96 -6.70 -14.63
C ILE A 11 14.26 -7.33 -15.15
N GLU A 12 15.18 -7.68 -14.25
CA GLU A 12 16.42 -8.39 -14.56
C GLU A 12 16.20 -9.90 -14.78
N ASN A 13 15.07 -10.44 -14.36
CA ASN A 13 14.78 -11.87 -14.50
C ASN A 13 14.49 -12.21 -15.97
N LYS A 14 15.36 -13.04 -16.56
CA LYS A 14 15.28 -13.48 -17.97
C LYS A 14 14.82 -14.95 -18.11
N SER A 15 14.28 -15.55 -17.03
CA SER A 15 13.77 -16.92 -17.06
C SER A 15 12.62 -17.08 -18.06
N GLU A 16 12.34 -18.32 -18.42
CA GLU A 16 11.22 -18.64 -19.32
C GLU A 16 9.88 -18.27 -18.69
N GLU A 17 9.74 -18.52 -17.39
CA GLU A 17 8.53 -18.17 -16.61
C GLU A 17 8.29 -16.66 -16.61
N ALA A 18 9.34 -15.84 -16.43
CA ALA A 18 9.22 -14.39 -16.46
C ALA A 18 8.79 -13.90 -17.85
N ARG A 19 9.39 -14.45 -18.92
CA ARG A 19 9.02 -14.10 -20.31
C ARG A 19 7.58 -14.52 -20.62
N LYS A 20 7.17 -15.70 -20.17
CA LYS A 20 5.80 -16.19 -20.33
C LYS A 20 4.80 -15.29 -19.59
N ALA A 21 5.09 -14.89 -18.34
CA ALA A 21 4.25 -13.99 -17.58
C ALA A 21 4.05 -12.64 -18.28
N VAL A 22 5.08 -12.07 -18.88
CA VAL A 22 4.98 -10.84 -19.69
C VAL A 22 4.12 -11.05 -20.93
N LYS A 23 4.33 -12.14 -21.69
CA LYS A 23 3.60 -12.45 -22.91
C LYS A 23 2.09 -12.67 -22.66
N GLU A 24 1.76 -13.32 -21.57
CA GLU A 24 0.39 -13.68 -21.18
C GLU A 24 -0.27 -12.65 -20.24
N TYR A 25 0.47 -11.60 -19.84
CA TYR A 25 0.02 -10.66 -18.81
C TYR A 25 -0.32 -11.35 -17.48
N TYR A 26 0.38 -12.41 -17.14
CA TYR A 26 0.06 -13.27 -16.01
C TYR A 26 0.51 -12.65 -14.69
N CYS A 27 -0.36 -12.71 -13.69
CA CYS A 27 -0.10 -12.32 -12.31
C CYS A 27 -0.15 -13.54 -11.40
N ARG A 28 1.01 -13.96 -10.86
CA ARG A 28 1.09 -15.12 -9.94
C ARG A 28 0.38 -14.88 -8.61
N PHE A 29 0.09 -13.62 -8.25
CA PHE A 29 -0.61 -13.29 -7.00
C PHE A 29 -2.13 -13.40 -7.17
N LEU A 30 -2.65 -13.29 -8.39
CA LEU A 30 -4.05 -13.52 -8.75
C LEU A 30 -4.27 -14.91 -9.34
N GLU A 31 -3.18 -15.67 -9.57
CA GLU A 31 -3.20 -16.95 -10.29
C GLU A 31 -3.92 -16.85 -11.66
N GLY A 32 -3.78 -15.67 -12.30
CA GLY A 32 -4.50 -15.34 -13.51
C GLY A 32 -3.96 -14.11 -14.23
N LYS A 33 -4.75 -13.56 -15.12
CA LYS A 33 -4.38 -12.34 -15.86
C LYS A 33 -4.35 -11.13 -14.92
N CYS A 34 -3.34 -10.29 -15.07
CA CYS A 34 -3.25 -9.02 -14.35
C CYS A 34 -4.43 -8.11 -14.71
N ASP A 35 -5.13 -7.59 -13.71
CA ASP A 35 -6.31 -6.72 -13.86
C ASP A 35 -6.03 -5.24 -13.67
N LYS A 36 -4.78 -4.88 -13.30
CA LYS A 36 -4.38 -3.48 -13.09
C LYS A 36 -4.44 -2.71 -14.42
N GLN A 37 -5.35 -1.74 -14.50
CA GLN A 37 -5.59 -0.95 -15.71
C GLN A 37 -4.84 0.39 -15.71
N SER A 38 -4.61 0.92 -16.91
CA SER A 38 -4.19 2.31 -17.15
C SER A 38 -4.98 2.87 -18.32
N ARG A 39 -5.41 4.12 -18.23
CA ARG A 39 -6.19 4.79 -19.30
C ARG A 39 -5.39 5.00 -20.59
N THR A 40 -4.08 4.85 -20.57
CA THR A 40 -3.18 5.17 -21.69
C THR A 40 -2.72 3.95 -22.48
N ILE A 41 -3.15 2.75 -22.10
CA ILE A 41 -2.85 1.48 -22.76
C ILE A 41 -4.09 0.57 -22.71
N ASN A 42 -4.19 -0.34 -23.68
CA ASN A 42 -5.29 -1.31 -23.82
C ASN A 42 -4.95 -2.70 -23.28
N TYR A 43 -3.88 -2.84 -22.55
CA TYR A 43 -3.43 -4.05 -21.87
C TYR A 43 -3.08 -3.76 -20.42
N PRO A 44 -2.95 -4.78 -19.55
CA PRO A 44 -2.68 -4.57 -18.14
C PRO A 44 -1.39 -3.81 -17.86
N MET A 45 -1.42 -2.94 -16.84
CA MET A 45 -0.27 -2.10 -16.44
C MET A 45 0.91 -2.93 -15.92
N GLY A 46 0.68 -4.08 -15.30
CA GLY A 46 1.67 -5.08 -14.94
C GLY A 46 2.77 -4.66 -13.96
N VAL A 47 2.95 -3.37 -13.65
CA VAL A 47 4.02 -2.92 -12.73
C VAL A 47 3.59 -3.12 -11.28
N CYS A 48 4.32 -3.99 -10.55
CA CYS A 48 4.01 -4.35 -9.16
C CYS A 48 4.76 -3.50 -8.15
N SER A 49 6.03 -3.18 -8.44
CA SER A 49 6.89 -2.32 -7.61
C SER A 49 7.85 -1.51 -8.48
N VAL A 50 8.44 -0.47 -7.89
CA VAL A 50 9.37 0.44 -8.58
C VAL A 50 10.66 0.60 -7.79
N ASN A 51 11.75 0.99 -8.47
CA ASN A 51 13.01 1.37 -7.82
C ASN A 51 12.95 2.85 -7.42
N HIS A 52 13.08 3.13 -6.12
CA HIS A 52 13.14 4.48 -5.57
C HIS A 52 14.26 4.58 -4.54
N SER A 53 15.37 5.21 -4.94
CA SER A 53 16.58 5.30 -4.10
C SER A 53 17.04 3.90 -3.66
N LYS A 54 17.12 3.65 -2.36
CA LYS A 54 17.48 2.35 -1.77
C LYS A 54 16.26 1.46 -1.48
N THR A 55 15.06 1.92 -1.80
CA THR A 55 13.82 1.21 -1.52
C THR A 55 13.15 0.68 -2.79
N LYS A 56 12.26 -0.28 -2.63
CA LYS A 56 11.47 -0.88 -3.70
C LYS A 56 9.98 -0.77 -3.37
N PRO A 57 9.38 0.45 -3.51
CA PRO A 57 7.98 0.65 -3.18
C PRO A 57 7.04 -0.25 -3.97
N ILE A 58 6.13 -0.90 -3.25
CA ILE A 58 5.01 -1.64 -3.81
C ILE A 58 3.95 -0.64 -4.25
N ILE A 59 3.56 -0.69 -5.54
CA ILE A 59 2.54 0.18 -6.13
C ILE A 59 1.32 -0.60 -6.65
N CYS A 60 1.30 -1.91 -6.43
CA CYS A 60 0.17 -2.77 -6.75
C CYS A 60 -0.29 -3.51 -5.50
N PRO A 61 -1.55 -3.37 -5.04
CA PRO A 61 -2.04 -4.03 -3.84
C PRO A 61 -2.00 -5.56 -3.95
N HIS A 62 -2.15 -6.13 -5.14
CA HIS A 62 -2.08 -7.58 -5.34
C HIS A 62 -0.72 -8.19 -4.93
N ARG A 63 0.33 -7.35 -4.83
CA ARG A 63 1.63 -7.80 -4.34
C ARG A 63 1.56 -8.35 -2.90
N PHE A 64 0.59 -7.89 -2.11
CA PHE A 64 0.35 -8.37 -0.75
C PHE A 64 -0.41 -9.72 -0.68
N LEU A 65 -0.94 -10.22 -1.80
CA LEU A 65 -1.64 -11.52 -1.84
C LEU A 65 -0.68 -12.72 -1.84
N GLU A 66 0.63 -12.49 -1.96
CA GLU A 66 1.63 -13.56 -2.08
C GLU A 66 1.46 -14.66 -1.03
N ASN A 67 1.15 -15.89 -1.49
CA ASN A 67 1.01 -17.09 -0.66
C ASN A 67 0.03 -16.96 0.51
N ASN A 68 -0.90 -16.02 0.45
CA ASN A 68 -1.82 -15.69 1.54
C ASN A 68 -1.10 -15.30 2.85
N LEU A 69 0.17 -14.89 2.78
CA LEU A 69 1.00 -14.59 3.95
C LEU A 69 0.37 -13.55 4.87
N VAL A 70 -0.18 -12.49 4.28
CA VAL A 70 -0.82 -11.40 5.01
C VAL A 70 -2.02 -11.91 5.80
N PHE A 71 -2.87 -12.70 5.16
CA PHE A 71 -4.08 -13.26 5.79
C PHE A 71 -3.73 -14.25 6.89
N LYS A 72 -2.73 -15.12 6.68
CA LYS A 72 -2.22 -16.02 7.71
C LYS A 72 -1.72 -15.27 8.95
N ASN A 73 -0.98 -14.17 8.75
CA ASN A 73 -0.50 -13.33 9.84
C ASN A 73 -1.63 -12.61 10.58
N ALA A 74 -2.64 -12.12 9.85
CA ALA A 74 -3.82 -11.49 10.42
C ALA A 74 -4.66 -12.50 11.24
N CYS A 75 -4.92 -13.68 10.68
CA CYS A 75 -5.61 -14.77 11.39
C CYS A 75 -4.86 -15.17 12.67
N GLY A 76 -3.55 -15.35 12.61
CA GLY A 76 -2.73 -15.66 13.78
C GLY A 76 -2.82 -14.59 14.86
N SER A 77 -2.86 -13.30 14.48
CA SER A 77 -2.99 -12.19 15.43
C SER A 77 -4.42 -12.04 15.98
N ALA A 78 -5.47 -12.27 15.17
CA ALA A 78 -6.85 -12.08 15.56
C ALA A 78 -7.46 -13.29 16.27
N PHE A 79 -7.19 -14.51 15.76
CA PHE A 79 -7.89 -15.73 16.16
C PHE A 79 -6.96 -16.81 16.74
N GLY A 80 -5.64 -16.64 16.64
CA GLY A 80 -4.65 -17.65 17.03
C GLY A 80 -4.63 -18.88 16.10
N THR A 81 -5.46 -18.92 15.06
CA THR A 81 -5.60 -20.06 14.13
C THR A 81 -6.06 -19.59 12.75
N ILE A 82 -5.83 -20.41 11.74
CA ILE A 82 -6.36 -20.24 10.38
C ILE A 82 -7.50 -21.22 10.09
N ASN A 83 -7.84 -22.10 11.03
CA ASN A 83 -8.86 -23.13 10.82
C ASN A 83 -10.26 -22.49 10.85
N ASN A 84 -11.13 -22.93 9.95
CA ASN A 84 -12.51 -22.45 9.80
C ASN A 84 -12.58 -20.93 9.54
N VAL A 85 -11.62 -20.38 8.80
CA VAL A 85 -11.63 -18.97 8.40
C VAL A 85 -11.92 -18.87 6.91
N LEU A 86 -12.90 -18.05 6.55
CA LEU A 86 -13.25 -17.68 5.18
C LEU A 86 -12.75 -16.27 4.89
N LEU A 87 -12.33 -16.04 3.66
CA LEU A 87 -11.91 -14.75 3.14
C LEU A 87 -12.98 -14.18 2.21
N PHE A 88 -13.43 -12.97 2.47
CA PHE A 88 -14.31 -12.19 1.60
C PHE A 88 -13.59 -10.91 1.16
N SER A 89 -13.72 -10.54 -0.10
CA SER A 89 -13.19 -9.30 -0.67
C SER A 89 -14.29 -8.26 -0.87
N GLU A 90 -13.92 -6.98 -0.78
CA GLU A 90 -14.78 -5.83 -1.10
C GLU A 90 -16.13 -5.80 -0.37
N VAL A 91 -16.13 -6.11 0.91
CA VAL A 91 -17.35 -6.09 1.73
C VAL A 91 -17.74 -4.65 2.06
N LYS A 92 -18.93 -4.23 1.63
CA LYS A 92 -19.44 -2.87 1.83
C LYS A 92 -20.23 -2.72 3.13
N LEU A 93 -19.99 -1.63 3.83
CA LEU A 93 -20.77 -1.18 4.98
C LEU A 93 -21.26 0.25 4.73
N SER A 94 -22.58 0.45 4.82
CA SER A 94 -23.20 1.76 4.63
C SER A 94 -22.59 2.80 5.57
N ASN A 95 -22.35 4.01 5.09
CA ASN A 95 -21.75 5.15 5.79
C ASN A 95 -20.29 4.98 6.26
N VAL A 96 -19.64 3.85 5.95
CA VAL A 96 -18.24 3.58 6.29
C VAL A 96 -17.39 3.39 5.03
N GLY A 97 -17.94 2.69 4.03
CA GLY A 97 -17.26 2.38 2.78
C GLY A 97 -17.08 0.88 2.56
N SER A 98 -16.18 0.52 1.65
CA SER A 98 -15.80 -0.87 1.38
C SER A 98 -14.58 -1.24 2.20
N PHE A 99 -14.58 -2.44 2.76
CA PHE A 99 -13.40 -3.09 3.32
C PHE A 99 -12.74 -3.93 2.24
N ASP A 100 -11.42 -3.84 2.10
CA ASP A 100 -10.69 -4.60 1.09
C ASP A 100 -10.88 -6.11 1.30
N PHE A 101 -10.67 -6.58 2.54
CA PHE A 101 -10.85 -7.98 2.90
C PHE A 101 -11.43 -8.14 4.30
N VAL A 102 -12.30 -9.14 4.46
CA VAL A 102 -12.86 -9.58 5.74
C VAL A 102 -12.51 -11.04 5.95
N LEU A 103 -11.82 -11.35 7.03
CA LEU A 103 -11.55 -12.71 7.48
C LEU A 103 -12.61 -13.09 8.50
N VAL A 104 -13.39 -14.11 8.20
CA VAL A 104 -14.52 -14.55 9.02
C VAL A 104 -14.24 -15.93 9.58
N LYS A 105 -14.13 -16.01 10.90
CA LYS A 105 -14.11 -17.27 11.63
C LYS A 105 -15.56 -17.75 11.85
N HIS A 106 -15.85 -18.96 11.42
CA HIS A 106 -17.19 -19.53 11.55
C HIS A 106 -17.16 -20.88 12.27
N LYS A 107 -18.28 -21.26 12.83
CA LYS A 107 -18.43 -22.59 13.46
C LYS A 107 -18.46 -23.66 12.37
N PRO A 108 -17.80 -24.82 12.57
CA PRO A 108 -17.95 -25.95 11.66
C PRO A 108 -19.41 -26.29 11.44
N ILE A 109 -19.78 -26.59 10.19
CA ILE A 109 -21.14 -27.02 9.79
C ILE A 109 -22.22 -25.96 10.13
N SER A 110 -21.83 -24.68 10.26
CA SER A 110 -22.76 -23.58 10.59
C SER A 110 -22.47 -22.35 9.76
N ASN A 111 -23.52 -21.67 9.31
CA ASN A 111 -23.42 -20.36 8.64
C ASN A 111 -23.29 -19.17 9.64
N LYS A 112 -23.14 -19.47 10.94
CA LYS A 112 -23.02 -18.41 11.96
C LYS A 112 -21.58 -17.94 12.09
N VAL A 113 -21.40 -16.63 11.99
CA VAL A 113 -20.14 -15.94 12.27
C VAL A 113 -19.80 -16.09 13.75
N GLU A 114 -18.63 -16.62 14.06
CA GLU A 114 -18.07 -16.68 15.41
C GLU A 114 -17.31 -15.40 15.71
N ASP A 115 -16.41 -15.02 14.82
CA ASP A 115 -15.61 -13.81 14.91
C ASP A 115 -15.20 -13.33 13.52
N PHE A 116 -14.72 -12.07 13.42
CA PHE A 116 -14.16 -11.55 12.17
C PHE A 116 -13.12 -10.48 12.45
N CYS A 117 -12.24 -10.26 11.47
CA CYS A 117 -11.34 -9.12 11.43
C CYS A 117 -11.23 -8.57 10.00
N ILE A 118 -10.77 -7.33 9.90
CA ILE A 118 -10.60 -6.62 8.63
C ILE A 118 -9.13 -6.58 8.26
N VAL A 119 -8.84 -6.66 6.96
CA VAL A 119 -7.51 -6.45 6.40
C VAL A 119 -7.61 -5.41 5.29
N GLU A 120 -6.87 -4.32 5.42
CA GLU A 120 -6.80 -3.20 4.47
C GLU A 120 -5.41 -3.11 3.86
N PHE A 121 -5.31 -3.06 2.54
CA PHE A 121 -4.04 -2.97 1.83
C PHE A 121 -3.69 -1.51 1.48
N GLN A 122 -2.52 -1.07 1.91
CA GLN A 122 -2.00 0.26 1.61
C GLN A 122 -0.75 0.15 0.73
N SER A 123 -0.94 -0.03 -0.57
CA SER A 123 0.14 0.12 -1.55
C SER A 123 0.40 1.60 -1.80
N ASP A 124 1.63 1.94 -2.18
CA ASP A 124 1.93 3.30 -2.60
C ASP A 124 1.43 3.57 -4.03
N SER A 125 1.53 4.80 -4.47
CA SER A 125 1.14 5.23 -5.81
C SER A 125 2.23 6.10 -6.43
N THR A 126 2.14 6.35 -7.74
CA THR A 126 3.11 7.16 -8.47
C THR A 126 2.47 8.41 -9.06
N THR A 127 3.25 9.48 -9.16
CA THR A 127 2.96 10.63 -10.04
C THR A 127 3.57 10.39 -11.41
N GLY A 128 3.05 11.06 -12.44
CA GLY A 128 3.61 10.92 -13.80
C GLY A 128 3.37 9.53 -14.40
N THR A 129 2.19 8.96 -14.22
CA THR A 129 1.79 7.61 -14.66
C THR A 129 2.08 7.37 -16.15
N GLY A 130 1.99 8.40 -17.01
CA GLY A 130 2.36 8.29 -18.43
C GLY A 130 3.82 7.87 -18.65
N ASN A 131 4.74 8.38 -17.84
CA ASN A 131 6.15 7.99 -17.91
C ASN A 131 6.40 6.57 -17.37
N LEU A 132 5.63 6.12 -16.38
CA LEU A 132 5.68 4.74 -15.93
C LEU A 132 5.14 3.78 -17.01
N VAL A 133 4.06 4.18 -17.72
CA VAL A 133 3.54 3.44 -18.88
C VAL A 133 4.58 3.40 -20.02
N LYS A 134 5.30 4.50 -20.27
CA LYS A 134 6.41 4.51 -21.23
C LYS A 134 7.48 3.49 -20.85
N ALA A 135 7.88 3.45 -19.56
CA ALA A 135 8.84 2.45 -19.09
C ALA A 135 8.36 1.00 -19.32
N LEU A 136 7.06 0.74 -19.09
CA LEU A 136 6.48 -0.57 -19.39
C LEU A 136 6.54 -0.90 -20.89
N LYS A 137 6.17 0.06 -21.77
CA LYS A 137 6.23 -0.13 -23.24
C LYS A 137 7.64 -0.41 -23.70
N ASP A 138 8.62 0.35 -23.23
CA ASP A 138 10.02 0.17 -23.55
C ASP A 138 10.51 -1.22 -23.13
N PHE A 139 10.16 -1.67 -21.91
CA PHE A 139 10.46 -3.02 -21.43
C PHE A 139 9.85 -4.11 -22.31
N MET A 140 8.57 -3.98 -22.67
CA MET A 140 7.88 -4.94 -23.54
C MET A 140 8.44 -4.97 -24.97
N SER A 141 9.05 -3.88 -25.42
CA SER A 141 9.75 -3.78 -26.71
C SER A 141 11.20 -4.29 -26.64
N GLY A 142 11.64 -4.83 -25.49
CA GLY A 142 12.99 -5.36 -25.32
C GLY A 142 14.06 -4.31 -25.02
N ILE A 143 13.68 -3.05 -24.77
CA ILE A 143 14.60 -1.98 -24.39
C ILE A 143 15.06 -2.20 -22.94
N ASP A 144 16.35 -2.04 -22.67
CA ASP A 144 16.88 -2.09 -21.31
C ASP A 144 16.47 -0.84 -20.53
N VAL A 145 15.41 -0.99 -19.73
CA VAL A 145 14.85 0.12 -18.93
C VAL A 145 15.75 0.56 -17.78
N LEU A 146 16.77 -0.23 -17.41
CA LEU A 146 17.73 0.16 -16.38
C LEU A 146 18.69 1.25 -16.84
N GLN A 147 18.96 1.31 -18.15
CA GLN A 147 19.81 2.33 -18.76
C GLN A 147 19.09 3.68 -18.94
N ASN A 148 17.77 3.70 -18.78
CA ASN A 148 16.94 4.87 -18.99
C ASN A 148 16.45 5.46 -17.66
N ARG A 149 16.21 6.78 -17.65
CA ARG A 149 15.54 7.49 -16.54
C ARG A 149 14.16 7.94 -16.96
N TYR A 150 13.15 7.44 -16.26
CA TYR A 150 11.76 7.85 -16.49
C TYR A 150 11.34 8.87 -15.42
N GLN A 151 10.70 9.96 -15.90
CA GLN A 151 10.29 11.08 -15.05
C GLN A 151 8.94 10.80 -14.41
N PHE A 152 8.90 9.83 -13.51
CA PHE A 152 7.79 9.63 -12.59
C PHE A 152 8.30 9.66 -11.15
N GLY A 153 7.45 9.95 -10.20
CA GLY A 153 7.79 10.04 -8.77
C GLY A 153 6.86 9.22 -7.90
N MET A 154 7.16 9.12 -6.62
CA MET A 154 6.26 8.55 -5.64
C MET A 154 5.20 9.58 -5.22
N ASN A 155 3.99 9.11 -4.98
CA ASN A 155 2.88 9.92 -4.47
C ASN A 155 2.56 9.59 -3.01
N THR A 156 3.58 9.17 -2.28
CA THR A 156 3.48 8.65 -0.91
C THR A 156 2.71 9.59 0.03
N TYR A 157 2.88 10.90 -0.14
CA TYR A 157 2.15 11.88 0.67
C TYR A 157 0.62 11.76 0.52
N ASN A 158 0.10 11.65 -0.71
CA ASN A 158 -1.33 11.45 -0.92
C ASN A 158 -1.79 10.08 -0.44
N THR A 159 -0.98 9.05 -0.66
CA THR A 159 -1.27 7.70 -0.17
C THR A 159 -1.47 7.70 1.35
N ILE A 160 -0.50 8.21 2.12
CA ILE A 160 -0.60 8.22 3.59
C ILE A 160 -1.72 9.14 4.10
N LYS A 161 -1.97 10.26 3.44
CA LYS A 161 -3.06 11.18 3.80
C LYS A 161 -4.42 10.51 3.68
N LEU A 162 -4.68 9.83 2.56
CA LEU A 162 -5.94 9.11 2.34
C LEU A 162 -6.07 7.91 3.28
N SER A 163 -4.98 7.15 3.47
CA SER A 163 -4.94 6.04 4.41
C SER A 163 -5.25 6.48 5.83
N TYR A 164 -4.72 7.63 6.26
CA TYR A 164 -4.95 8.15 7.61
C TYR A 164 -6.42 8.46 7.88
N ILE A 165 -7.09 9.10 6.92
CA ILE A 165 -8.53 9.37 7.04
C ILE A 165 -9.33 8.06 7.10
N GLN A 166 -8.99 7.06 6.30
CA GLN A 166 -9.64 5.75 6.36
C GLN A 166 -9.38 5.05 7.70
N MET A 167 -8.17 5.17 8.26
CA MET A 167 -7.84 4.64 9.59
C MET A 167 -8.73 5.24 10.67
N LEU A 168 -8.98 6.53 10.65
CA LEU A 168 -9.88 7.19 11.59
C LEU A 168 -11.32 6.68 11.43
N ILE A 169 -11.85 6.64 10.21
CA ILE A 169 -13.23 6.25 9.94
C ILE A 169 -13.46 4.77 10.26
N LYS A 170 -12.70 3.87 9.61
CA LYS A 170 -12.87 2.42 9.75
C LYS A 170 -12.41 1.92 11.12
N GLY A 171 -11.30 2.46 11.64
CA GLY A 171 -10.75 2.08 12.93
C GLY A 171 -11.69 2.43 14.09
N GLN A 172 -12.38 3.58 14.05
CA GLN A 172 -13.39 3.95 15.04
C GLN A 172 -14.53 2.92 15.12
N VAL A 173 -15.00 2.44 13.98
CA VAL A 173 -16.04 1.42 13.93
C VAL A 173 -15.52 0.12 14.55
N MET A 174 -14.32 -0.29 14.19
CA MET A 174 -13.73 -1.55 14.67
C MET A 174 -13.41 -1.52 16.15
N GLU A 175 -12.91 -0.39 16.68
CA GLU A 175 -12.73 -0.21 18.13
C GLU A 175 -14.07 -0.32 18.88
N LYS A 176 -15.13 0.33 18.39
CA LYS A 176 -16.46 0.27 18.98
C LYS A 176 -17.04 -1.15 18.99
N TRP A 177 -16.77 -1.93 17.94
CA TRP A 177 -17.21 -3.34 17.87
C TRP A 177 -16.29 -4.31 18.62
N GLY A 178 -15.14 -3.83 19.10
CA GLY A 178 -14.11 -4.68 19.72
C GLY A 178 -13.44 -5.65 18.75
N LYS A 179 -13.47 -5.36 17.43
CA LYS A 179 -12.90 -6.19 16.37
C LYS A 179 -11.59 -5.61 15.82
N ASN A 180 -10.70 -6.48 15.38
CA ASN A 180 -9.40 -6.07 14.85
C ASN A 180 -9.51 -5.59 13.40
N ILE A 181 -8.76 -4.52 13.09
CA ILE A 181 -8.44 -4.08 11.74
C ILE A 181 -6.93 -4.05 11.54
N PHE A 182 -6.46 -4.71 10.49
CA PHE A 182 -5.05 -4.82 10.13
C PHE A 182 -4.76 -3.96 8.90
N TRP A 183 -3.93 -2.93 9.09
CA TRP A 183 -3.42 -2.10 8.02
C TRP A 183 -2.12 -2.70 7.51
N VAL A 184 -2.18 -3.23 6.31
CA VAL A 184 -1.06 -3.89 5.64
C VAL A 184 -0.38 -2.90 4.75
N MET A 185 0.88 -2.63 5.03
CA MET A 185 1.66 -1.68 4.26
C MET A 185 3.14 -2.05 4.26
N GLN A 186 3.86 -1.46 3.32
CA GLN A 186 5.30 -1.60 3.28
C GLN A 186 5.96 -0.64 4.29
N LYS A 187 7.11 -1.05 4.83
CA LYS A 187 7.87 -0.23 5.79
C LYS A 187 8.12 1.19 5.29
N TYR A 188 8.40 1.35 4.01
CA TYR A 188 8.57 2.66 3.37
C TYR A 188 7.35 3.57 3.56
N VAL A 189 6.13 3.07 3.33
CA VAL A 189 4.88 3.83 3.53
C VAL A 189 4.64 4.11 5.01
N PHE A 190 4.86 3.11 5.86
CA PHE A 190 4.70 3.24 7.31
C PHE A 190 5.62 4.30 7.91
N ASP A 191 6.93 4.26 7.59
CA ASP A 191 7.90 5.22 8.10
C ASP A 191 7.55 6.66 7.67
N ASN A 192 7.12 6.85 6.41
CA ASN A 192 6.65 8.16 5.92
C ASN A 192 5.40 8.63 6.68
N MET A 193 4.47 7.73 7.00
CA MET A 193 3.27 8.05 7.79
C MET A 193 3.64 8.45 9.23
N VAL A 194 4.49 7.67 9.88
CA VAL A 194 4.99 7.97 11.24
C VAL A 194 5.65 9.33 11.29
N ASN A 195 6.58 9.59 10.38
CA ASN A 195 7.29 10.87 10.32
C ASN A 195 6.35 12.05 10.03
N ARG A 196 5.38 11.84 9.14
CA ARG A 196 4.45 12.92 8.73
C ARG A 196 3.47 13.32 9.82
N PHE A 197 2.94 12.34 10.54
CA PHE A 197 1.91 12.57 11.56
C PHE A 197 2.44 12.58 12.98
N GLY A 198 3.76 12.42 13.17
CA GLY A 198 4.36 12.39 14.51
C GLY A 198 3.88 11.21 15.35
N LEU A 199 3.64 10.06 14.71
CA LEU A 199 3.24 8.82 15.37
C LEU A 199 4.45 8.16 16.03
N ASN A 200 5.09 8.86 16.95
CA ASN A 200 6.22 8.32 17.71
C ASN A 200 5.69 7.32 18.75
N ASP A 201 6.55 6.41 19.19
CA ASP A 201 6.29 5.46 20.27
C ASP A 201 5.13 4.45 19.99
N LEU A 202 4.99 4.05 18.72
CA LEU A 202 4.07 2.99 18.35
C LEU A 202 4.65 1.62 18.72
N ASP A 203 4.28 1.09 19.88
CA ASP A 203 4.60 -0.29 20.25
C ASP A 203 3.46 -1.24 19.91
N TYR A 204 3.81 -2.51 19.72
CA TYR A 204 2.81 -3.54 19.49
C TYR A 204 2.09 -3.91 20.79
N ASN A 205 0.79 -3.68 20.82
CA ASN A 205 -0.10 -4.14 21.87
C ASN A 205 -1.25 -4.97 21.25
N PRO A 206 -1.35 -6.28 21.52
CA PRO A 206 -2.38 -7.13 20.93
C PRO A 206 -3.80 -6.75 21.34
N ARG A 207 -4.00 -5.94 22.39
CA ARG A 207 -5.32 -5.45 22.83
C ARG A 207 -5.83 -4.30 21.96
N HIS A 208 -4.93 -3.56 21.29
CA HIS A 208 -5.34 -2.50 20.36
C HIS A 208 -6.04 -3.10 19.15
N LYS A 209 -7.13 -2.48 18.72
CA LYS A 209 -7.94 -2.97 17.59
C LYS A 209 -7.39 -2.50 16.25
N THR A 210 -6.72 -1.37 16.21
CA THR A 210 -6.01 -0.85 15.04
C THR A 210 -4.56 -1.33 15.07
N GLN A 211 -4.22 -2.23 14.16
CA GLN A 211 -2.90 -2.86 14.07
C GLN A 211 -2.27 -2.64 12.70
N TYR A 212 -0.95 -2.50 12.67
CA TYR A 212 -0.14 -2.37 11.46
C TYR A 212 0.67 -3.65 11.27
N HIS A 213 0.49 -4.31 10.14
CA HIS A 213 1.36 -5.39 9.69
C HIS A 213 2.27 -4.83 8.59
N ILE A 214 3.54 -4.67 8.92
CA ILE A 214 4.53 -3.95 8.12
C ILE A 214 5.39 -4.96 7.37
N TYR A 215 5.46 -4.83 6.05
CA TYR A 215 6.15 -5.78 5.19
C TYR A 215 7.28 -5.13 4.41
N ASN A 216 8.25 -5.96 3.99
CA ASN A 216 9.29 -5.59 3.05
C ASN A 216 9.35 -6.58 1.89
N LEU A 217 9.86 -6.11 0.74
CA LEU A 217 10.32 -6.97 -0.34
C LEU A 217 11.76 -7.36 -0.06
N VAL A 218 12.03 -8.66 -0.02
CA VAL A 218 13.36 -9.23 0.18
C VAL A 218 13.73 -10.03 -1.06
N ALA A 219 14.92 -9.80 -1.59
CA ALA A 219 15.42 -10.58 -2.71
C ALA A 219 15.59 -12.06 -2.30
N ASP A 220 15.09 -12.95 -3.13
CA ASP A 220 15.23 -14.39 -3.00
C ASP A 220 15.49 -15.01 -4.38
N SER A 221 16.74 -15.35 -4.64
CA SER A 221 17.20 -15.80 -5.95
C SER A 221 16.81 -14.81 -7.06
N ASN A 222 15.93 -15.21 -7.97
CA ASN A 222 15.51 -14.42 -9.14
C ASN A 222 14.16 -13.72 -8.97
N ILE A 223 13.65 -13.66 -7.74
CA ILE A 223 12.36 -13.01 -7.42
C ILE A 223 12.48 -12.20 -6.13
N TYR A 224 11.47 -11.37 -5.87
CA TYR A 224 11.27 -10.80 -4.54
C TYR A 224 10.19 -11.59 -3.80
N LYS A 225 10.38 -11.73 -2.49
CA LYS A 225 9.40 -12.28 -1.56
C LYS A 225 8.93 -11.24 -0.58
N LEU A 226 7.64 -11.29 -0.26
CA LEU A 226 7.05 -10.50 0.80
C LEU A 226 7.45 -11.10 2.16
N LYS A 227 7.99 -10.28 3.06
CA LYS A 227 8.37 -10.70 4.42
C LYS A 227 7.79 -9.74 5.44
N LEU A 228 7.15 -10.27 6.48
CA LEU A 228 6.74 -9.48 7.65
C LEU A 228 8.00 -8.91 8.31
N ALA A 229 8.08 -7.60 8.40
CA ALA A 229 9.22 -6.87 8.97
C ALA A 229 8.95 -6.48 10.42
N ASP A 230 7.71 -6.01 10.71
CA ASP A 230 7.33 -5.54 12.04
C ASP A 230 5.82 -5.58 12.23
N LYS A 231 5.37 -5.50 13.49
CA LYS A 231 3.99 -5.27 13.89
C LYS A 231 3.95 -4.10 14.85
N LYS A 232 3.03 -3.17 14.60
CA LYS A 232 2.77 -2.03 15.45
C LYS A 232 1.26 -1.92 15.70
N SER A 233 0.87 -1.13 16.68
CA SER A 233 -0.55 -0.93 16.96
C SER A 233 -0.80 0.43 17.59
N THR A 234 -2.03 0.89 17.51
CA THR A 234 -2.46 2.16 18.09
C THR A 234 -3.94 2.14 18.45
N THR A 235 -4.40 3.21 19.07
CA THR A 235 -5.83 3.49 19.30
C THR A 235 -6.25 4.67 18.43
N ILE A 236 -7.55 4.81 18.16
CA ILE A 236 -8.08 5.97 17.43
C ILE A 236 -7.84 7.27 18.21
N ALA A 237 -7.90 7.23 19.54
CA ALA A 237 -7.56 8.37 20.36
C ALA A 237 -6.12 8.86 20.13
N ASN A 238 -5.15 7.94 20.03
CA ASN A 238 -3.76 8.29 19.72
C ASN A 238 -3.59 8.84 18.30
N LEU A 239 -4.29 8.28 17.31
CA LEU A 239 -4.30 8.83 15.95
C LEU A 239 -4.86 10.26 15.93
N LEU A 240 -6.00 10.51 16.55
CA LEU A 240 -6.59 11.85 16.65
C LEU A 240 -5.64 12.83 17.36
N LYS A 241 -5.03 12.41 18.47
CA LYS A 241 -4.04 13.21 19.17
C LYS A 241 -2.84 13.57 18.27
N ALA A 242 -2.27 12.60 17.58
CA ALA A 242 -1.16 12.83 16.66
C ALA A 242 -1.54 13.80 15.52
N PHE A 243 -2.75 13.67 14.98
CA PHE A 243 -3.25 14.58 13.94
C PHE A 243 -3.38 16.02 14.42
N THR A 244 -3.87 16.25 15.65
CA THR A 244 -4.10 17.59 16.21
C THR A 244 -2.84 18.24 16.80
N HIS A 245 -1.80 17.45 17.11
CA HIS A 245 -0.57 17.94 17.71
C HIS A 245 0.60 18.06 16.71
N GLN A 246 0.31 18.10 15.43
CA GLN A 246 1.36 18.34 14.42
C GLN A 246 1.99 19.72 14.63
N SER A 247 3.30 19.82 14.40
CA SER A 247 3.99 21.11 14.33
C SER A 247 3.43 21.93 13.17
N ILE A 248 2.81 23.05 13.48
CA ILE A 248 2.30 23.98 12.49
C ILE A 248 3.42 24.95 12.14
N PRO A 249 3.81 25.13 10.87
CA PRO A 249 4.75 26.15 10.47
C PRO A 249 4.28 27.53 10.92
N SER A 250 5.21 28.42 11.28
CA SER A 250 4.86 29.80 11.65
C SER A 250 4.30 30.56 10.45
N LEU A 251 3.48 31.57 10.72
CA LEU A 251 3.00 32.47 9.68
C LEU A 251 4.17 33.14 8.94
N ASP A 252 5.20 33.54 9.67
CA ASP A 252 6.39 34.21 9.11
C ASP A 252 7.09 33.33 8.09
N THR A 253 7.26 32.02 8.36
CA THR A 253 7.82 31.08 7.40
C THR A 253 7.03 31.05 6.09
N PHE A 254 5.71 31.13 6.16
CA PHE A 254 4.87 31.16 4.95
C PHE A 254 4.97 32.52 4.24
N VAL A 255 4.97 33.63 4.98
CA VAL A 255 5.16 34.97 4.44
C VAL A 255 6.48 35.09 3.68
N GLU A 256 7.60 34.60 4.24
CA GLU A 256 8.90 34.59 3.55
C GLU A 256 8.84 33.82 2.20
N VAL A 257 8.08 32.71 2.15
CA VAL A 257 7.88 31.97 0.88
C VAL A 257 7.12 32.82 -0.14
N LEU A 258 6.09 33.57 0.29
CA LEU A 258 5.32 34.45 -0.57
C LEU A 258 6.14 35.63 -1.09
N GLU A 259 6.90 36.30 -0.21
CA GLU A 259 7.78 37.44 -0.56
C GLU A 259 8.82 37.01 -1.60
N ARG A 260 9.43 35.81 -1.42
CA ARG A 260 10.34 35.25 -2.43
C ARG A 260 9.64 35.03 -3.78
N LYS A 261 8.39 34.56 -3.80
CA LYS A 261 7.62 34.38 -5.03
C LYS A 261 7.28 35.73 -5.69
N ILE A 262 6.93 36.74 -4.90
CA ILE A 262 6.70 38.13 -5.38
C ILE A 262 7.97 38.67 -6.04
N LYS A 263 9.11 38.56 -5.34
CA LYS A 263 10.42 38.99 -5.87
C LYS A 263 10.76 38.32 -7.21
N LEU A 264 10.39 37.05 -7.38
CA LEU A 264 10.59 36.30 -8.61
C LEU A 264 9.47 36.52 -9.67
N LYS A 265 8.50 37.40 -9.41
CA LYS A 265 7.36 37.70 -10.27
C LYS A 265 6.56 36.46 -10.69
N LEU A 266 6.39 35.49 -9.78
CA LEU A 266 5.67 34.23 -10.05
C LEU A 266 4.17 34.30 -9.75
N GLY A 267 3.64 35.47 -9.38
CA GLY A 267 2.22 35.70 -9.12
C GLY A 267 1.49 36.24 -10.37
N LEU A 268 0.20 35.95 -10.48
CA LEU A 268 -0.71 36.60 -11.42
C LEU A 268 -1.39 37.77 -10.73
N ILE A 269 -1.56 38.89 -11.44
CA ILE A 269 -2.36 40.04 -10.97
C ILE A 269 -3.83 39.68 -11.20
N ILE A 270 -4.63 39.82 -10.16
CA ILE A 270 -6.10 39.70 -10.26
C ILE A 270 -6.63 41.13 -10.47
N GLU A 271 -7.16 41.40 -11.63
CA GLU A 271 -7.82 42.66 -12.00
C GLU A 271 -9.33 42.59 -11.72
#